data_f612bbfc67f20043b82d3dddb91b780e
#
_entry.id   f612bbfc67f20043b82d3dddb91b780e
#
_cell.length_a   1.000
_cell.length_b   1.000
_cell.length_c   1.000
_cell.angle_alpha   90.00
_cell.angle_beta   90.00
_cell.angle_gamma   90.00
#
_symmetry.space_group_name_H-M   'P 1'
#
loop_
_entity.id
_entity.type
_entity.pdbx_description
1 polymer ?
#
loop_
_entity_poly.entity_id
_entity_poly.type
_entity_poly.pdbx_seq_one_letter_code
_entity_poly.pdbx_strand_id
1 'polypeptide(L)'
;LRGQLTRAEQRIDGLHDGSGDSRSYGIAAYATWQHTDGWYSDTVLTWDWYDQNLKTRMLDGTRVHGSYNTYAGGISQEVGRMFRFGEGFFIELQLQLSRYWMKGTDFTTSNGMRVEQDDAYSLTGRAGLVLGKKWDLSEDRYFQPYLKGGVNHEFMGDQKVTVNDIAFSDDLRGTRIYYGAG
;
A
#
# COMPACT_ATOMS: atom_id res chain seq x y z
N LEU A 1 17.68 1.92 -5.92
CA LEU A 1 17.36 0.54 -5.54
C LEU A 1 17.29 0.43 -4.03
N ARG A 2 16.24 -0.20 -3.51
CA ARG A 2 16.05 -0.41 -2.06
C ARG A 2 15.63 -1.86 -1.83
N GLY A 3 16.24 -2.52 -0.85
CA GLY A 3 15.75 -3.77 -0.27
C GLY A 3 14.94 -3.49 0.99
N GLN A 4 13.91 -4.28 1.26
CA GLN A 4 13.08 -4.17 2.44
C GLN A 4 12.85 -5.55 3.07
N LEU A 5 12.94 -5.60 4.39
CA LEU A 5 12.53 -6.74 5.20
C LEU A 5 11.45 -6.26 6.19
N THR A 6 10.31 -6.92 6.20
CA THR A 6 9.22 -6.58 7.11
C THR A 6 8.73 -7.82 7.83
N ARG A 7 8.40 -7.68 9.10
CA ARG A 7 7.69 -8.67 9.89
C ARG A 7 6.46 -8.02 10.50
N ALA A 8 5.32 -8.65 10.34
CA ALA A 8 4.07 -8.22 10.94
C ALA A 8 3.47 -9.37 11.75
N GLU A 9 3.01 -9.06 12.95
CA GLU A 9 2.26 -9.98 13.80
C GLU A 9 0.87 -9.39 14.00
N GLN A 10 -0.16 -10.17 13.73
CA GLN A 10 -1.55 -9.80 13.97
C GLN A 10 -2.16 -10.76 14.97
N ARG A 11 -2.88 -10.24 15.94
CA ARG A 11 -3.70 -11.01 16.88
C ARG A 11 -5.14 -10.62 16.73
N ILE A 12 -6.00 -11.60 16.76
CA ILE A 12 -7.45 -11.42 16.77
C ILE A 12 -7.92 -11.98 18.09
N ASP A 13 -8.33 -11.10 18.99
CA ASP A 13 -8.87 -11.45 20.30
C ASP A 13 -10.40 -11.52 20.19
N GLY A 14 -11.00 -12.62 20.66
CA GLY A 14 -12.45 -12.81 20.61
C GLY A 14 -12.86 -14.22 21.03
N LEU A 15 -14.08 -14.62 20.67
CA LEU A 15 -14.58 -15.98 20.87
C LEU A 15 -13.69 -17.06 20.20
N HIS A 16 -12.90 -16.64 19.20
CA HIS A 16 -11.93 -17.47 18.49
C HIS A 16 -10.61 -16.70 18.43
N ASP A 17 -9.68 -17.05 19.31
CA ASP A 17 -8.34 -16.48 19.30
C ASP A 17 -7.62 -16.90 18.02
N GLY A 18 -7.15 -15.92 17.26
CA GLY A 18 -6.36 -16.11 16.05
C GLY A 18 -5.07 -15.31 16.10
N SER A 19 -4.04 -15.81 15.46
CA SER A 19 -2.81 -15.07 15.22
C SER A 19 -2.27 -15.32 13.82
N GLY A 20 -1.75 -14.28 13.19
CA GLY A 20 -1.02 -14.35 11.94
C GLY A 20 0.40 -13.81 12.13
N ASP A 21 1.38 -14.52 11.60
CA ASP A 21 2.77 -14.05 11.47
C ASP A 21 3.05 -13.95 9.96
N SER A 22 3.34 -12.74 9.50
CA SER A 22 3.69 -12.46 8.12
C SER A 22 5.13 -11.96 8.05
N ARG A 23 5.93 -12.59 7.22
CA ARG A 23 7.26 -12.11 6.87
C ARG A 23 7.29 -11.76 5.41
N SER A 24 7.82 -10.59 5.08
CA SER A 24 8.02 -10.21 3.69
C SER A 24 9.44 -9.72 3.46
N TYR A 25 9.93 -10.00 2.28
CA TYR A 25 11.16 -9.45 1.73
C TYR A 25 10.89 -8.99 0.31
N GLY A 26 11.38 -7.81 -0.01
CA GLY A 26 11.08 -7.20 -1.28
C GLY A 26 12.20 -6.32 -1.80
N ILE A 27 12.11 -6.02 -3.08
CA ILE A 27 12.96 -5.08 -3.77
C ILE A 27 12.11 -3.98 -4.40
N ALA A 28 12.64 -2.77 -4.40
CA ALA A 28 12.04 -1.65 -5.10
C ALA A 28 13.09 -0.91 -5.94
N ALA A 29 12.69 -0.55 -7.14
CA ALA A 29 13.43 0.36 -8.00
C ALA A 29 12.61 1.64 -8.16
N TYR A 30 13.28 2.78 -8.14
CA TYR A 30 12.65 4.07 -8.36
C TYR A 30 13.47 4.90 -9.33
N ALA A 31 12.79 5.73 -10.10
CA ALA A 31 13.36 6.70 -11.01
C ALA A 31 12.62 8.01 -10.87
N THR A 32 13.36 9.10 -10.65
CA THR A 32 12.85 10.45 -10.56
C THR A 32 13.40 11.27 -11.72
N TRP A 33 12.53 11.93 -12.43
CA TRP A 33 12.87 12.94 -13.42
C TRP A 33 12.33 14.30 -12.96
N GLN A 34 13.16 15.33 -13.07
CA GLN A 34 12.79 16.69 -12.71
C GLN A 34 13.22 17.66 -13.80
N HIS A 35 12.35 18.64 -14.06
CA HIS A 35 12.59 19.71 -15.00
C HIS A 35 12.64 21.08 -14.32
N THR A 36 13.38 22.00 -14.89
CA THR A 36 13.57 23.38 -14.34
C THR A 36 12.27 24.17 -14.23
N ASP A 37 11.27 23.87 -15.07
CA ASP A 37 9.94 24.50 -15.06
C ASP A 37 9.01 23.99 -13.95
N GLY A 38 9.57 23.19 -13.02
CA GLY A 38 8.85 22.65 -11.86
C GLY A 38 8.10 21.35 -12.13
N TRP A 39 8.16 20.75 -13.32
CA TRP A 39 7.65 19.43 -13.58
C TRP A 39 8.52 18.35 -12.96
N TYR A 40 7.90 17.30 -12.46
CA TYR A 40 8.58 16.08 -12.06
C TYR A 40 7.76 14.84 -12.40
N SER A 41 8.43 13.72 -12.44
CA SER A 41 7.85 12.42 -12.68
C SER A 41 8.60 11.38 -11.87
N ASP A 42 7.88 10.66 -11.03
CA ASP A 42 8.39 9.60 -10.17
C ASP A 42 7.80 8.26 -10.55
N THR A 43 8.66 7.31 -10.85
CA THR A 43 8.28 5.92 -11.14
C THR A 43 8.82 5.02 -10.05
N VAL A 44 7.98 4.15 -9.51
CA VAL A 44 8.35 3.13 -8.53
C VAL A 44 7.89 1.77 -9.02
N LEU A 45 8.81 0.81 -9.00
CA LEU A 45 8.53 -0.61 -9.25
C LEU A 45 8.82 -1.37 -7.97
N THR A 46 7.93 -2.26 -7.59
CA THR A 46 8.08 -3.11 -6.39
C THR A 46 7.87 -4.57 -6.73
N TRP A 47 8.56 -5.43 -6.01
CA TRP A 47 8.37 -6.86 -6.04
C TRP A 47 8.63 -7.42 -4.65
N ASP A 48 7.64 -8.15 -4.10
CA ASP A 48 7.64 -8.61 -2.72
C ASP A 48 7.29 -10.12 -2.67
N TRP A 49 7.95 -10.85 -1.78
CA TRP A 49 7.66 -12.23 -1.41
C TRP A 49 7.15 -12.26 0.01
N TYR A 50 6.15 -13.09 0.26
CA TYR A 50 5.47 -13.21 1.54
C TYR A 50 5.46 -14.65 2.01
N ASP A 51 5.89 -14.86 3.27
CA ASP A 51 5.69 -16.08 4.03
C ASP A 51 4.62 -15.82 5.08
N GLN A 52 3.52 -16.55 5.00
CA GLN A 52 2.36 -16.37 5.86
C GLN A 52 2.15 -17.59 6.75
N ASN A 53 1.98 -17.37 8.04
CA ASN A 53 1.65 -18.40 9.01
C ASN A 53 0.40 -17.99 9.78
N LEU A 54 -0.64 -18.80 9.73
CA LEU A 54 -1.92 -18.57 10.38
C LEU A 54 -2.13 -19.60 11.48
N LYS A 55 -2.61 -19.17 12.63
CA LYS A 55 -3.00 -20.01 13.77
C LYS A 55 -4.35 -19.53 14.28
N THR A 56 -5.29 -20.44 14.43
CA THR A 56 -6.61 -20.15 14.99
C THR A 56 -7.10 -21.31 15.85
N ARG A 57 -8.21 -21.11 16.54
CA ARG A 57 -8.90 -22.16 17.29
C ARG A 57 -10.34 -22.28 16.78
N MET A 58 -10.76 -23.54 16.64
CA MET A 58 -12.15 -23.87 16.36
C MET A 58 -13.01 -23.69 17.63
N LEU A 59 -14.34 -23.71 17.46
CA LEU A 59 -15.30 -23.66 18.58
C LEU A 59 -15.12 -24.77 19.61
N ASP A 60 -14.65 -25.94 19.18
CA ASP A 60 -14.36 -27.09 20.02
C ASP A 60 -12.99 -27.01 20.71
N GLY A 61 -12.26 -25.89 20.56
CA GLY A 61 -10.92 -25.68 21.10
C GLY A 61 -9.78 -26.26 20.27
N THR A 62 -10.06 -26.94 19.16
CA THR A 62 -9.05 -27.54 18.27
C THR A 62 -8.18 -26.43 17.67
N ARG A 63 -6.85 -26.59 17.78
CA ARG A 63 -5.90 -25.68 17.16
C ARG A 63 -5.75 -25.99 15.70
N VAL A 64 -5.91 -24.97 14.86
CA VAL A 64 -5.76 -25.04 13.41
C VAL A 64 -4.63 -24.12 13.00
N HIS A 65 -3.76 -24.61 12.13
CA HIS A 65 -2.68 -23.84 11.54
C HIS A 65 -2.65 -24.04 10.03
N GLY A 66 -2.25 -22.99 9.33
CA GLY A 66 -1.99 -22.99 7.89
C GLY A 66 -0.76 -22.14 7.59
N SER A 67 -0.05 -22.48 6.56
CA SER A 67 1.08 -21.70 6.06
C SER A 67 1.06 -21.69 4.55
N TYR A 68 1.41 -20.55 3.97
CA TYR A 68 1.52 -20.41 2.52
C TYR A 68 2.50 -19.30 2.16
N ASN A 69 3.00 -19.40 0.92
CA ASN A 69 3.86 -18.39 0.34
C ASN A 69 3.15 -17.77 -0.84
N THR A 70 3.33 -16.45 -1.01
CA THR A 70 2.85 -15.72 -2.17
C THR A 70 3.81 -14.61 -2.55
N TYR A 71 3.55 -13.96 -3.67
CA TYR A 71 4.33 -12.83 -4.14
C TYR A 71 3.42 -11.77 -4.74
N ALA A 72 3.90 -10.53 -4.70
CA ALA A 72 3.19 -9.37 -5.23
C ALA A 72 4.12 -8.50 -6.05
N GLY A 73 3.56 -7.78 -6.98
CA GLY A 73 4.28 -6.78 -7.76
C GLY A 73 3.47 -5.50 -7.89
N GLY A 74 4.16 -4.40 -8.11
CA GLY A 74 3.51 -3.12 -8.27
C GLY A 74 4.29 -2.14 -9.12
N ILE A 75 3.55 -1.25 -9.76
CA ILE A 75 4.06 -0.08 -10.46
C ILE A 75 3.27 1.14 -10.00
N SER A 76 3.98 2.20 -9.70
CA SER A 76 3.40 3.50 -9.38
C SER A 76 4.06 4.57 -10.23
N GLN A 77 3.25 5.44 -10.81
CA GLN A 77 3.68 6.59 -11.58
C GLN A 77 3.04 7.83 -10.99
N GLU A 78 3.85 8.77 -10.53
CA GLU A 78 3.42 10.11 -10.13
C GLU A 78 3.97 11.13 -11.10
N VAL A 79 3.15 12.10 -11.44
CA VAL A 79 3.52 13.30 -12.20
C VAL A 79 3.01 14.50 -11.43
N GLY A 80 3.87 15.50 -11.26
CA GLY A 80 3.48 16.72 -10.60
C GLY A 80 4.14 17.95 -11.19
N ARG A 81 3.61 19.10 -10.80
CA ARG A 81 4.19 20.38 -11.15
C ARG A 81 4.11 21.36 -9.99
N MET A 82 5.26 21.94 -9.67
CA MET A 82 5.35 22.99 -8.68
C MET A 82 5.40 24.36 -9.36
N PHE A 83 4.47 25.22 -8.98
CA PHE A 83 4.40 26.62 -9.38
C PHE A 83 4.90 27.47 -8.22
N ARG A 84 5.90 28.31 -8.49
CA ARG A 84 6.42 29.27 -7.51
C ARG A 84 5.99 30.67 -7.90
N PHE A 85 5.55 31.47 -6.91
CA PHE A 85 5.08 32.82 -7.14
C PHE A 85 5.33 33.71 -5.90
N GLY A 86 5.43 35.01 -6.15
CA GLY A 86 5.65 36.00 -5.10
C GLY A 86 6.92 35.72 -4.27
N GLU A 87 6.85 36.04 -2.99
CA GLU A 87 7.95 35.91 -2.04
C GLU A 87 7.99 34.53 -1.40
N GLY A 88 8.33 33.49 -2.20
CA GLY A 88 8.55 32.13 -1.72
C GLY A 88 7.30 31.25 -1.60
N PHE A 89 6.13 31.72 -2.04
CA PHE A 89 4.94 30.86 -2.13
C PHE A 89 5.05 29.81 -3.22
N PHE A 90 4.47 28.65 -2.98
CA PHE A 90 4.36 27.62 -4.01
C PHE A 90 3.04 26.85 -3.91
N ILE A 91 2.62 26.38 -5.06
CA ILE A 91 1.52 25.41 -5.24
C ILE A 91 2.09 24.23 -6.01
N GLU A 92 1.85 23.03 -5.51
CA GLU A 92 2.24 21.80 -6.21
C GLU A 92 1.00 20.96 -6.48
N LEU A 93 0.80 20.61 -7.73
CA LEU A 93 -0.23 19.69 -8.18
C LEU A 93 0.39 18.31 -8.37
N GLN A 94 -0.31 17.28 -7.90
CA GLN A 94 0.16 15.89 -7.92
C GLN A 94 -0.92 14.99 -8.50
N LEU A 95 -0.55 14.14 -9.46
CA LEU A 95 -1.38 13.06 -9.98
C LEU A 95 -0.58 11.77 -9.94
N GLN A 96 -1.15 10.72 -9.38
CA GLN A 96 -0.51 9.41 -9.28
C GLN A 96 -1.48 8.32 -9.71
N LEU A 97 -0.96 7.33 -10.41
CA LEU A 97 -1.62 6.08 -10.70
C LEU A 97 -0.72 4.93 -10.22
N SER A 98 -1.31 4.03 -9.44
CA SER A 98 -0.59 2.88 -8.89
C SER A 98 -1.36 1.61 -9.20
N ARG A 99 -0.68 0.60 -9.70
CA ARG A 99 -1.23 -0.74 -9.91
C ARG A 99 -0.43 -1.75 -9.09
N TYR A 100 -1.14 -2.56 -8.32
CA TYR A 100 -0.60 -3.68 -7.57
C TYR A 100 -1.34 -4.96 -7.92
N TRP A 101 -0.65 -6.07 -7.82
CA TRP A 101 -1.22 -7.39 -7.93
C TRP A 101 -0.51 -8.33 -6.95
N MET A 102 -1.26 -9.28 -6.42
CA MET A 102 -0.76 -10.34 -5.55
C MET A 102 -1.25 -11.68 -6.09
N LYS A 103 -0.35 -12.63 -6.17
CA LYS A 103 -0.68 -13.98 -6.62
C LYS A 103 -1.55 -14.68 -5.58
N GLY A 104 -2.64 -15.25 -6.05
CA GLY A 104 -3.47 -16.14 -5.24
C GLY A 104 -2.74 -17.43 -4.87
N THR A 105 -3.23 -18.12 -3.88
CA THR A 105 -2.62 -19.35 -3.38
C THR A 105 -3.66 -20.30 -2.82
N ASP A 106 -3.39 -21.58 -2.96
CA ASP A 106 -4.20 -22.64 -2.40
C ASP A 106 -3.39 -23.37 -1.32
N PHE A 107 -4.01 -23.58 -0.18
CA PHE A 107 -3.40 -24.34 0.90
C PHE A 107 -4.43 -25.10 1.71
N THR A 108 -3.97 -26.13 2.41
CA THR A 108 -4.81 -26.91 3.31
C THR A 108 -4.33 -26.70 4.74
N THR A 109 -5.25 -26.39 5.62
CA THR A 109 -4.97 -26.23 7.04
C THR A 109 -4.81 -27.59 7.74
N SER A 110 -4.26 -27.59 8.95
CA SER A 110 -3.96 -28.80 9.72
C SER A 110 -5.18 -29.66 10.06
N ASN A 111 -6.38 -29.11 10.00
CA ASN A 111 -7.64 -29.84 10.20
C ASN A 111 -8.30 -30.28 8.88
N GLY A 112 -7.61 -30.13 7.74
CA GLY A 112 -8.10 -30.54 6.43
C GLY A 112 -8.99 -29.52 5.70
N MET A 113 -9.17 -28.31 6.22
CA MET A 113 -9.86 -27.24 5.48
C MET A 113 -9.02 -26.80 4.27
N ARG A 114 -9.64 -26.79 3.11
CA ARG A 114 -9.05 -26.24 1.89
C ARG A 114 -9.36 -24.75 1.79
N VAL A 115 -8.33 -23.96 1.60
CA VAL A 115 -8.42 -22.50 1.41
C VAL A 115 -7.85 -22.16 0.04
N GLU A 116 -8.67 -21.55 -0.80
CA GLU A 116 -8.30 -21.07 -2.12
C GLU A 116 -8.43 -19.55 -2.11
N GLN A 117 -7.33 -18.87 -2.37
CA GLN A 117 -7.29 -17.41 -2.47
C GLN A 117 -7.05 -17.03 -3.92
N ASP A 118 -7.97 -16.28 -4.52
CA ASP A 118 -7.83 -15.78 -5.88
C ASP A 118 -6.71 -14.72 -5.97
N ASP A 119 -6.24 -14.44 -7.18
CA ASP A 119 -5.33 -13.33 -7.44
C ASP A 119 -6.02 -12.02 -7.03
N ALA A 120 -5.29 -11.15 -6.34
CA ALA A 120 -5.79 -9.86 -5.92
C ALA A 120 -5.18 -8.74 -6.77
N TYR A 121 -6.01 -7.75 -7.12
CA TYR A 121 -5.62 -6.60 -7.93
C TYR A 121 -6.07 -5.31 -7.28
N SER A 122 -5.21 -4.29 -7.35
CA SER A 122 -5.52 -2.92 -6.94
C SER A 122 -5.11 -1.95 -8.04
N LEU A 123 -5.95 -0.99 -8.32
CA LEU A 123 -5.66 0.16 -9.19
C LEU A 123 -6.10 1.43 -8.48
N THR A 124 -5.14 2.20 -8.01
CA THR A 124 -5.39 3.40 -7.23
C THR A 124 -5.00 4.65 -8.00
N GLY A 125 -5.90 5.60 -8.10
CA GLY A 125 -5.62 6.95 -8.59
C GLY A 125 -5.61 7.97 -7.45
N ARG A 126 -4.63 8.86 -7.44
CA ARG A 126 -4.50 9.93 -6.45
C ARG A 126 -4.38 11.27 -7.14
N ALA A 127 -5.14 12.26 -6.68
CA ALA A 127 -4.97 13.66 -7.02
C ALA A 127 -4.71 14.47 -5.75
N GLY A 128 -3.66 15.28 -5.75
CA GLY A 128 -3.21 16.03 -4.58
C GLY A 128 -2.82 17.45 -4.90
N LEU A 129 -2.89 18.28 -3.86
CA LEU A 129 -2.46 19.67 -3.83
C LEU A 129 -1.61 19.92 -2.60
N VAL A 130 -0.47 20.60 -2.79
CA VAL A 130 0.36 21.12 -1.71
C VAL A 130 0.45 22.63 -1.85
N LEU A 131 0.22 23.34 -0.76
CA LEU A 131 0.34 24.80 -0.66
C LEU A 131 1.36 25.10 0.40
N GLY A 132 2.34 25.94 0.11
CA GLY A 132 3.34 26.28 1.11
C GLY A 132 4.06 27.58 0.82
N LYS A 133 4.91 27.93 1.77
CA LYS A 133 5.79 29.09 1.64
C LYS A 133 7.18 28.74 2.16
N LYS A 134 8.20 29.08 1.38
CA LYS A 134 9.59 28.96 1.77
C LYS A 134 10.10 30.32 2.25
N TRP A 135 10.71 30.35 3.43
CA TRP A 135 11.47 31.47 3.97
C TRP A 135 12.93 31.08 4.06
N ASP A 136 13.79 31.75 3.34
CA ASP A 136 15.23 31.60 3.49
C ASP A 136 15.70 32.39 4.71
N LEU A 137 16.21 31.71 5.74
CA LEU A 137 16.65 32.28 7.02
C LEU A 137 18.14 32.67 6.98
N SER A 138 18.96 31.92 6.20
CA SER A 138 20.36 32.19 5.94
C SER A 138 20.80 31.41 4.68
N GLU A 139 22.06 31.51 4.26
CA GLU A 139 22.57 30.84 3.06
C GLU A 139 22.28 29.32 3.03
N ASP A 140 22.32 28.65 4.20
CA ASP A 140 22.13 27.20 4.32
C ASP A 140 20.88 26.79 5.11
N ARG A 141 20.03 27.74 5.49
CA ARG A 141 18.85 27.45 6.33
C ARG A 141 17.60 28.03 5.74
N TYR A 142 16.55 27.21 5.66
CA TYR A 142 15.20 27.67 5.29
C TYR A 142 14.14 27.06 6.20
N PHE A 143 13.00 27.72 6.26
CA PHE A 143 11.78 27.23 6.88
C PHE A 143 10.68 27.16 5.81
N GLN A 144 10.08 25.98 5.64
CA GLN A 144 9.11 25.73 4.57
C GLN A 144 7.90 24.97 5.09
N PRO A 145 6.96 25.64 5.77
CA PRO A 145 5.70 25.02 6.13
C PRO A 145 4.82 24.84 4.91
N TYR A 146 4.01 23.77 4.97
CA TYR A 146 3.06 23.46 3.91
C TYR A 146 1.77 22.86 4.47
N LEU A 147 0.69 23.00 3.70
CA LEU A 147 -0.54 22.23 3.83
C LEU A 147 -0.69 21.35 2.61
N LYS A 148 -1.17 20.13 2.80
CA LYS A 148 -1.48 19.21 1.71
C LYS A 148 -2.87 18.64 1.86
N GLY A 149 -3.51 18.36 0.74
CA GLY A 149 -4.79 17.66 0.70
C GLY A 149 -5.03 17.03 -0.65
N GLY A 150 -5.93 16.06 -0.69
CA GLY A 150 -6.25 15.38 -1.94
C GLY A 150 -7.23 14.25 -1.77
N VAL A 151 -7.45 13.57 -2.87
CA VAL A 151 -8.34 12.41 -2.98
C VAL A 151 -7.56 11.22 -3.48
N ASN A 152 -7.91 10.05 -2.97
CA ASN A 152 -7.42 8.76 -3.41
C ASN A 152 -8.62 7.87 -3.73
N HIS A 153 -8.65 7.27 -4.91
CA HIS A 153 -9.72 6.38 -5.34
C HIS A 153 -9.16 5.01 -5.73
N GLU A 154 -9.72 3.97 -5.11
CA GLU A 154 -9.44 2.58 -5.49
C GLU A 154 -10.50 2.15 -6.52
N PHE A 155 -10.02 1.82 -7.73
CA PHE A 155 -10.88 1.39 -8.85
C PHE A 155 -11.09 -0.12 -8.92
N MET A 156 -10.12 -0.88 -8.40
CA MET A 156 -10.10 -2.34 -8.38
C MET A 156 -9.72 -2.75 -6.96
N GLY A 157 -10.45 -3.58 -6.32
CA GLY A 157 -10.16 -3.92 -4.91
C GLY A 157 -10.94 -5.16 -4.51
N ASP A 158 -11.39 -5.91 -5.51
CA ASP A 158 -12.12 -7.15 -5.27
C ASP A 158 -11.14 -8.23 -4.82
N GLN A 159 -11.43 -8.83 -3.67
CA GLN A 159 -10.70 -9.99 -3.17
C GLN A 159 -11.68 -11.12 -2.91
N LYS A 160 -11.31 -12.33 -3.27
CA LYS A 160 -12.11 -13.52 -3.03
C LYS A 160 -11.27 -14.61 -2.39
N VAL A 161 -11.83 -15.18 -1.34
CA VAL A 161 -11.26 -16.35 -0.64
C VAL A 161 -12.35 -17.41 -0.54
N THR A 162 -12.05 -18.63 -0.94
CA THR A 162 -12.97 -19.76 -0.82
C THR A 162 -12.44 -20.73 0.23
N VAL A 163 -13.30 -21.12 1.17
CA VAL A 163 -12.98 -22.07 2.23
C VAL A 163 -13.99 -23.22 2.17
N ASN A 164 -13.53 -24.44 1.86
CA ASN A 164 -14.38 -25.62 1.70
C ASN A 164 -15.63 -25.33 0.84
N ASP A 165 -15.43 -24.79 -0.35
CA ASP A 165 -16.46 -24.40 -1.34
C ASP A 165 -17.37 -23.21 -0.93
N ILE A 166 -17.13 -22.58 0.22
CA ILE A 166 -17.82 -21.35 0.64
C ILE A 166 -16.97 -20.15 0.27
N ALA A 167 -17.48 -19.30 -0.62
CA ALA A 167 -16.79 -18.10 -1.07
C ALA A 167 -17.07 -16.90 -0.18
N PHE A 168 -16.02 -16.18 0.17
CA PHE A 168 -16.04 -14.89 0.85
C PHE A 168 -15.43 -13.86 -0.10
N SER A 169 -16.12 -12.75 -0.30
CA SER A 169 -15.63 -11.64 -1.13
C SER A 169 -15.61 -10.35 -0.32
N ASP A 170 -14.57 -9.56 -0.52
CA ASP A 170 -14.44 -8.22 0.01
C ASP A 170 -14.25 -7.22 -1.13
N ASP A 171 -14.85 -6.05 -0.99
CA ASP A 171 -14.77 -4.96 -1.97
C ASP A 171 -14.15 -3.73 -1.30
N LEU A 172 -12.91 -3.46 -1.64
CA LEU A 172 -12.13 -2.34 -1.09
C LEU A 172 -12.20 -1.09 -1.97
N ARG A 173 -13.02 -1.09 -3.03
CA ARG A 173 -13.22 0.07 -3.90
C ARG A 173 -13.77 1.26 -3.11
N GLY A 174 -13.38 2.44 -3.49
CA GLY A 174 -13.91 3.64 -2.87
C GLY A 174 -12.97 4.83 -2.89
N THR A 175 -13.53 5.96 -2.45
CA THR A 175 -12.82 7.23 -2.40
C THR A 175 -12.47 7.58 -0.96
N ARG A 176 -11.24 8.01 -0.74
CA ARG A 176 -10.72 8.49 0.54
C ARG A 176 -10.15 9.88 0.35
N ILE A 177 -10.40 10.77 1.31
CA ILE A 177 -9.83 12.11 1.35
C ILE A 177 -8.67 12.08 2.35
N TYR A 178 -7.58 12.75 2.03
CA TYR A 178 -6.47 12.95 2.95
C TYR A 178 -6.09 14.42 3.06
N TYR A 179 -5.56 14.81 4.20
CA TYR A 179 -5.00 16.13 4.45
C TYR A 179 -3.86 16.04 5.46
N GLY A 180 -3.00 17.05 5.48
CA GLY A 180 -1.89 17.12 6.41
C GLY A 180 -1.18 18.47 6.35
N ALA A 181 -0.28 18.68 7.31
CA ALA A 181 0.58 19.84 7.39
C ALA A 181 2.01 19.40 7.75
N GLY A 182 2.98 20.17 7.40
CA GLY A 182 4.38 19.96 7.76
C GLY A 182 5.20 21.23 7.63
#